data_36ddb19c4387169e7c3694fea12fe643
#
_entry.id   36ddb19c4387169e7c3694fea12fe643
#
_cell.length_a   1.000
_cell.length_b   1.000
_cell.length_c   1.000
_cell.angle_alpha   90.00
_cell.angle_beta   90.00
_cell.angle_gamma   90.00
#
_symmetry.space_group_name_H-M   'P 1'
#
loop_
_entity.id
_entity.type
_entity.pdbx_description
1 polymer ?
#
loop_
_entity_poly.entity_id
_entity_poly.type
_entity_poly.pdbx_seq_one_letter_code
_entity_poly.pdbx_strand_id
1 'polypeptide(L)'
;MYFGLSEEQEFFQDNVKKFLTDNASIDEIRKIASGEGKEVQAEIYQGIINLGVNALLVPEKYGGLGLSLLHAVAISQALGNGVGPIPFSGSYVMAPLAINLGGSESQREELLSKIVSNETRFGIGLSEFVGAREDAGLELKNNKASGRALFVMDADNSDKIILSTKAGVLFFIDSKDKNLTINKLS
;
A
#
# COMPACT_ATOMS: atom_id res chain seq x y z
N MET A 1 20.56 -9.25 -24.66
CA MET A 1 20.06 -8.83 -23.32
C MET A 1 18.59 -9.16 -23.30
N TYR A 2 18.14 -10.00 -22.35
CA TYR A 2 16.73 -10.37 -22.21
C TYR A 2 16.03 -9.29 -21.39
N PHE A 3 14.94 -8.75 -21.89
CA PHE A 3 14.16 -7.67 -21.26
C PHE A 3 12.81 -8.16 -20.71
N GLY A 4 12.56 -9.46 -20.70
CA GLY A 4 11.34 -10.05 -20.14
C GLY A 4 11.43 -10.24 -18.62
N LEU A 5 10.32 -10.71 -18.04
CA LEU A 5 10.28 -11.14 -16.67
C LEU A 5 11.10 -12.43 -16.48
N SER A 6 11.65 -12.64 -15.27
CA SER A 6 12.21 -13.94 -14.92
C SER A 6 11.11 -14.98 -14.69
N GLU A 7 11.45 -16.26 -14.73
CA GLU A 7 10.50 -17.35 -14.44
C GLU A 7 9.81 -17.18 -13.08
N GLU A 8 10.52 -16.70 -12.07
CA GLU A 8 9.98 -16.41 -10.76
C GLU A 8 8.98 -15.25 -10.79
N GLN A 9 9.29 -14.16 -11.51
CA GLN A 9 8.40 -13.03 -11.67
C GLN A 9 7.14 -13.41 -12.45
N GLU A 10 7.28 -14.20 -13.51
CA GLU A 10 6.15 -14.75 -14.28
C GLU A 10 5.27 -15.65 -13.40
N PHE A 11 5.87 -16.51 -12.58
CA PHE A 11 5.15 -17.38 -11.65
C PHE A 11 4.27 -16.58 -10.69
N PHE A 12 4.81 -15.54 -10.04
CA PHE A 12 4.02 -14.67 -9.16
C PHE A 12 2.93 -13.92 -9.92
N GLN A 13 3.25 -13.38 -11.09
CA GLN A 13 2.29 -12.68 -11.94
C GLN A 13 1.12 -13.59 -12.33
N ASP A 14 1.40 -14.81 -12.77
CA ASP A 14 0.39 -15.75 -13.27
C ASP A 14 -0.51 -16.27 -12.12
N ASN A 15 0.03 -16.46 -10.93
CA ASN A 15 -0.77 -16.82 -9.76
C ASN A 15 -1.78 -15.71 -9.42
N VAL A 16 -1.37 -14.44 -9.44
CA VAL A 16 -2.29 -13.32 -9.20
C VAL A 16 -3.31 -13.19 -10.33
N LYS A 17 -2.89 -13.32 -11.61
CA LYS A 17 -3.81 -13.30 -12.76
C LYS A 17 -4.86 -14.39 -12.65
N LYS A 18 -4.42 -15.62 -12.38
CA LYS A 18 -5.31 -16.78 -12.26
C LYS A 18 -6.31 -16.55 -11.13
N PHE A 19 -5.82 -16.14 -9.96
CA PHE A 19 -6.70 -15.87 -8.83
C PHE A 19 -7.78 -14.83 -9.16
N LEU A 20 -7.40 -13.72 -9.79
CA LEU A 20 -8.37 -12.68 -10.18
C LEU A 20 -9.36 -13.17 -11.25
N THR A 21 -8.90 -13.95 -12.22
CA THR A 21 -9.77 -14.54 -13.24
C THR A 21 -10.82 -15.45 -12.61
N ASP A 22 -10.44 -16.23 -11.62
CA ASP A 22 -11.31 -17.22 -10.97
C ASP A 22 -12.26 -16.60 -9.93
N ASN A 23 -11.89 -15.46 -9.30
CA ASN A 23 -12.58 -14.93 -8.12
C ASN A 23 -13.06 -13.48 -8.24
N ALA A 24 -12.72 -12.75 -9.30
CA ALA A 24 -13.02 -11.33 -9.46
C ALA A 24 -13.65 -11.03 -10.83
N SER A 25 -14.89 -11.47 -11.02
CA SER A 25 -15.62 -11.15 -12.26
C SER A 25 -15.84 -9.64 -12.40
N ILE A 26 -15.95 -9.15 -13.63
CA ILE A 26 -16.17 -7.72 -13.88
C ILE A 26 -17.46 -7.19 -13.22
N ASP A 27 -18.47 -8.02 -13.06
CA ASP A 27 -19.72 -7.63 -12.42
C ASP A 27 -19.57 -7.50 -10.89
N GLU A 28 -18.73 -8.34 -10.26
CA GLU A 28 -18.34 -8.20 -8.86
C GLU A 28 -17.50 -6.94 -8.64
N ILE A 29 -16.54 -6.67 -9.51
CA ILE A 29 -15.74 -5.44 -9.46
C ILE A 29 -16.62 -4.19 -9.58
N ARG A 30 -17.63 -4.21 -10.46
CA ARG A 30 -18.61 -3.12 -10.57
C ARG A 30 -19.42 -2.92 -9.29
N LYS A 31 -19.83 -4.00 -8.62
CA LYS A 31 -20.53 -3.92 -7.32
C LYS A 31 -19.61 -3.35 -6.23
N ILE A 32 -18.32 -3.75 -6.22
CA ILE A 32 -17.35 -3.18 -5.29
C ILE A 32 -17.21 -1.67 -5.54
N ALA A 33 -17.09 -1.25 -6.79
CA ALA A 33 -16.96 0.16 -7.15
C ALA A 33 -18.19 0.99 -6.80
N SER A 34 -19.40 0.40 -6.82
CA SER A 34 -20.65 1.05 -6.37
C SER A 34 -20.83 1.06 -4.85
N GLY A 35 -19.95 0.38 -4.10
CA GLY A 35 -20.02 0.27 -2.63
C GLY A 35 -20.91 -0.86 -2.11
N GLU A 36 -21.46 -1.70 -2.99
CA GLU A 36 -22.35 -2.80 -2.64
C GLU A 36 -21.62 -4.14 -2.39
N GLY A 37 -20.39 -4.29 -2.88
CA GLY A 37 -19.64 -5.55 -2.90
C GLY A 37 -18.66 -5.75 -1.74
N LYS A 38 -18.94 -5.30 -0.53
CA LYS A 38 -17.96 -5.32 0.60
C LYS A 38 -17.49 -6.72 0.98
N GLU A 39 -18.37 -7.72 0.98
CA GLU A 39 -18.02 -9.10 1.33
C GLU A 39 -17.08 -9.69 0.27
N VAL A 40 -17.45 -9.56 -1.01
CA VAL A 40 -16.65 -10.03 -2.14
C VAL A 40 -15.29 -9.31 -2.17
N GLN A 41 -15.27 -8.00 -1.89
CA GLN A 41 -14.01 -7.26 -1.78
C GLN A 41 -13.10 -7.83 -0.69
N ALA A 42 -13.67 -8.19 0.46
CA ALA A 42 -12.90 -8.78 1.55
C ALA A 42 -12.36 -10.16 1.19
N GLU A 43 -13.13 -10.99 0.49
CA GLU A 43 -12.71 -12.30 0.00
C GLU A 43 -11.58 -12.20 -1.02
N ILE A 44 -11.72 -11.31 -2.02
CA ILE A 44 -10.68 -11.05 -3.03
C ILE A 44 -9.41 -10.53 -2.34
N TYR A 45 -9.56 -9.56 -1.43
CA TYR A 45 -8.46 -9.02 -0.67
C TYR A 45 -7.70 -10.12 0.09
N GLN A 46 -8.42 -10.95 0.87
CA GLN A 46 -7.80 -12.02 1.65
C GLN A 46 -7.12 -13.06 0.75
N GLY A 47 -7.72 -13.40 -0.39
CA GLY A 47 -7.12 -14.31 -1.35
C GLY A 47 -5.79 -13.81 -1.91
N ILE A 48 -5.70 -12.51 -2.24
CA ILE A 48 -4.46 -11.89 -2.71
C ILE A 48 -3.40 -11.84 -1.59
N ILE A 49 -3.80 -11.56 -0.34
CA ILE A 49 -2.91 -11.62 0.83
C ILE A 49 -2.36 -13.04 1.02
N ASN A 50 -3.17 -14.06 0.85
CA ASN A 50 -2.74 -15.47 0.95
C ASN A 50 -1.72 -15.87 -0.13
N LEU A 51 -1.63 -15.14 -1.24
CA LEU A 51 -0.57 -15.26 -2.23
C LEU A 51 0.75 -14.57 -1.82
N GLY A 52 0.81 -13.92 -0.66
CA GLY A 52 2.01 -13.27 -0.13
C GLY A 52 2.28 -11.87 -0.70
N VAL A 53 1.31 -11.25 -1.36
CA VAL A 53 1.48 -9.95 -2.01
C VAL A 53 1.84 -8.83 -1.03
N ASN A 54 1.33 -8.88 0.20
CA ASN A 54 1.66 -7.94 1.27
C ASN A 54 3.09 -8.11 1.82
N ALA A 55 3.68 -9.31 1.71
CA ALA A 55 5.00 -9.64 2.21
C ALA A 55 6.13 -9.46 1.18
N LEU A 56 5.76 -9.14 -0.07
CA LEU A 56 6.62 -9.17 -1.25
C LEU A 56 7.95 -8.43 -1.07
N LEU A 57 7.89 -7.16 -0.67
CA LEU A 57 9.05 -6.26 -0.54
C LEU A 57 9.60 -6.17 0.89
N VAL A 58 8.99 -6.84 1.83
CA VAL A 58 9.48 -6.89 3.21
C VAL A 58 10.67 -7.84 3.28
N PRO A 59 11.81 -7.42 3.89
CA PRO A 59 12.96 -8.29 4.04
C PRO A 59 12.65 -9.57 4.83
N GLU A 60 13.30 -10.68 4.47
CA GLU A 60 13.10 -12.01 5.11
C GLU A 60 13.30 -11.96 6.63
N LYS A 61 14.25 -11.16 7.12
CA LYS A 61 14.49 -11.02 8.58
C LYS A 61 13.30 -10.47 9.36
N TYR A 62 12.32 -9.86 8.68
CA TYR A 62 11.06 -9.39 9.27
C TYR A 62 9.85 -10.26 8.85
N GLY A 63 10.11 -11.44 8.30
CA GLY A 63 9.09 -12.41 7.90
C GLY A 63 8.55 -12.21 6.49
N GLY A 64 9.13 -11.32 5.69
CA GLY A 64 8.74 -11.08 4.31
C GLY A 64 9.41 -12.03 3.31
N LEU A 65 9.15 -11.79 2.01
CA LEU A 65 9.72 -12.55 0.91
C LEU A 65 11.05 -11.97 0.38
N GLY A 66 11.39 -10.74 0.74
CA GLY A 66 12.65 -10.08 0.34
C GLY A 66 12.81 -9.88 -1.17
N LEU A 67 11.71 -9.88 -1.93
CA LEU A 67 11.75 -9.81 -3.38
C LEU A 67 12.00 -8.38 -3.88
N SER A 68 12.30 -8.25 -5.16
CA SER A 68 12.66 -6.97 -5.77
C SER A 68 11.45 -6.17 -6.27
N LEU A 69 11.66 -4.88 -6.58
CA LEU A 69 10.66 -4.04 -7.23
C LEU A 69 10.18 -4.58 -8.59
N LEU A 70 10.97 -5.38 -9.30
CA LEU A 70 10.54 -6.00 -10.55
C LEU A 70 9.41 -7.02 -10.33
N HIS A 71 9.42 -7.73 -9.19
CA HIS A 71 8.29 -8.58 -8.80
C HIS A 71 7.04 -7.74 -8.52
N ALA A 72 7.20 -6.59 -7.85
CA ALA A 72 6.08 -5.68 -7.62
C ALA A 72 5.51 -5.12 -8.93
N VAL A 73 6.35 -4.84 -9.93
CA VAL A 73 5.89 -4.44 -11.29
C VAL A 73 5.08 -5.55 -11.94
N ALA A 74 5.56 -6.78 -11.91
CA ALA A 74 4.86 -7.94 -12.48
C ALA A 74 3.47 -8.15 -11.83
N ILE A 75 3.41 -8.06 -10.51
CA ILE A 75 2.14 -8.14 -9.76
C ILE A 75 1.23 -6.94 -10.05
N SER A 76 1.79 -5.72 -10.14
CA SER A 76 1.02 -4.52 -10.49
C SER A 76 0.34 -4.65 -11.86
N GLN A 77 1.02 -5.24 -12.84
CA GLN A 77 0.43 -5.54 -14.15
C GLN A 77 -0.73 -6.53 -14.03
N ALA A 78 -0.58 -7.59 -13.23
CA ALA A 78 -1.64 -8.57 -13.02
C ALA A 78 -2.86 -7.94 -12.34
N LEU A 79 -2.64 -7.15 -11.29
CA LEU A 79 -3.69 -6.44 -10.56
C LEU A 79 -4.40 -5.42 -11.46
N GLY A 80 -3.65 -4.65 -12.26
CA GLY A 80 -4.24 -3.69 -13.21
C GLY A 80 -5.07 -4.36 -14.29
N ASN A 81 -4.60 -5.47 -14.85
CA ASN A 81 -5.33 -6.23 -15.86
C ASN A 81 -6.63 -6.83 -15.34
N GLY A 82 -6.61 -7.35 -14.09
CA GLY A 82 -7.80 -7.93 -13.42
C GLY A 82 -8.60 -6.93 -12.58
N VAL A 83 -8.25 -5.65 -12.61
CA VAL A 83 -8.87 -4.58 -11.77
C VAL A 83 -8.93 -4.99 -10.28
N GLY A 84 -7.81 -5.54 -9.76
CA GLY A 84 -7.72 -6.06 -8.40
C GLY A 84 -7.97 -4.97 -7.34
N PRO A 85 -9.01 -5.08 -6.50
CA PRO A 85 -9.44 -4.01 -5.59
C PRO A 85 -8.66 -4.05 -4.27
N ILE A 86 -7.33 -3.89 -4.34
CA ILE A 86 -6.44 -3.90 -3.16
C ILE A 86 -5.56 -2.64 -3.10
N PRO A 87 -5.13 -2.21 -1.91
CA PRO A 87 -4.27 -1.04 -1.73
C PRO A 87 -2.79 -1.37 -2.02
N PHE A 88 -2.49 -1.86 -3.24
CA PHE A 88 -1.19 -2.44 -3.54
C PHE A 88 -0.06 -1.41 -3.50
N SER A 89 -0.20 -0.33 -4.26
CA SER A 89 0.90 0.65 -4.43
C SER A 89 1.25 1.36 -3.12
N GLY A 90 0.26 1.81 -2.36
CA GLY A 90 0.46 2.50 -1.09
C GLY A 90 0.92 1.54 0.00
N SER A 91 0.08 0.56 0.33
CA SER A 91 0.28 -0.30 1.51
C SER A 91 1.37 -1.35 1.33
N TYR A 92 1.57 -1.89 0.12
CA TYR A 92 2.45 -3.05 -0.08
C TYR A 92 3.68 -2.79 -0.93
N VAL A 93 3.81 -1.59 -1.51
CA VAL A 93 5.03 -1.15 -2.19
C VAL A 93 5.67 0.03 -1.46
N MET A 94 4.98 1.16 -1.38
CA MET A 94 5.60 2.39 -0.86
C MET A 94 5.80 2.34 0.65
N ALA A 95 4.84 1.83 1.43
CA ALA A 95 4.97 1.79 2.89
C ALA A 95 6.11 0.87 3.36
N PRO A 96 6.23 -0.40 2.93
CA PRO A 96 7.35 -1.22 3.35
C PRO A 96 8.71 -0.66 2.91
N LEU A 97 8.80 -0.04 1.73
CA LEU A 97 10.03 0.63 1.30
C LEU A 97 10.37 1.83 2.17
N ALA A 98 9.41 2.71 2.48
CA ALA A 98 9.61 3.86 3.33
C ALA A 98 10.08 3.46 4.74
N ILE A 99 9.45 2.44 5.32
CA ILE A 99 9.81 1.92 6.64
C ILE A 99 11.19 1.24 6.61
N ASN A 100 11.46 0.42 5.59
CA ASN A 100 12.74 -0.29 5.48
C ASN A 100 13.93 0.65 5.26
N LEU A 101 13.77 1.70 4.46
CA LEU A 101 14.84 2.64 4.12
C LEU A 101 15.01 3.75 5.16
N GLY A 102 13.92 4.24 5.76
CA GLY A 102 13.92 5.40 6.64
C GLY A 102 13.67 5.12 8.12
N GLY A 103 13.15 3.94 8.46
CA GLY A 103 12.81 3.60 9.84
C GLY A 103 14.02 3.22 10.69
N SER A 104 13.91 3.41 12.02
CA SER A 104 14.83 2.81 12.98
C SER A 104 14.69 1.28 12.99
N GLU A 105 15.67 0.56 13.58
CA GLU A 105 15.57 -0.91 13.65
C GLU A 105 14.29 -1.37 14.38
N SER A 106 13.96 -0.73 15.49
CA SER A 106 12.73 -1.01 16.25
C SER A 106 11.46 -0.77 15.42
N GLN A 107 11.43 0.30 14.60
CA GLN A 107 10.29 0.57 13.71
C GLN A 107 10.18 -0.45 12.59
N ARG A 108 11.32 -0.86 12.00
CA ARG A 108 11.33 -1.91 10.96
C ARG A 108 10.81 -3.23 11.52
N GLU A 109 11.33 -3.65 12.67
CA GLU A 109 10.95 -4.90 13.32
C GLU A 109 9.45 -4.94 13.66
N GLU A 110 8.92 -3.87 14.23
CA GLU A 110 7.51 -3.79 14.60
C GLU A 110 6.61 -3.64 13.38
N LEU A 111 6.85 -2.66 12.51
CA LEU A 111 5.90 -2.27 11.49
C LEU A 111 5.93 -3.19 10.26
N LEU A 112 7.12 -3.67 9.85
CA LEU A 112 7.23 -4.58 8.71
C LEU A 112 6.62 -5.95 9.04
N SER A 113 6.82 -6.47 10.24
CA SER A 113 6.19 -7.71 10.68
C SER A 113 4.67 -7.60 10.71
N LYS A 114 4.12 -6.45 11.13
CA LYS A 114 2.68 -6.19 11.11
C LYS A 114 2.09 -6.05 9.69
N ILE A 115 2.88 -5.60 8.72
CA ILE A 115 2.47 -5.62 7.30
C ILE A 115 2.37 -7.06 6.82
N VAL A 116 3.36 -7.90 7.13
CA VAL A 116 3.39 -9.31 6.74
C VAL A 116 2.22 -10.08 7.35
N SER A 117 1.93 -9.89 8.64
CA SER A 117 0.80 -10.53 9.32
C SER A 117 -0.57 -9.93 8.94
N ASN A 118 -0.59 -8.88 8.09
CA ASN A 118 -1.79 -8.13 7.71
C ASN A 118 -2.53 -7.49 8.91
N GLU A 119 -1.82 -7.23 10.00
CA GLU A 119 -2.36 -6.55 11.19
C GLU A 119 -2.40 -5.03 11.05
N THR A 120 -1.55 -4.46 10.18
CA THR A 120 -1.49 -3.01 9.95
C THR A 120 -1.40 -2.71 8.47
N ARG A 121 -2.34 -1.91 7.99
CA ARG A 121 -2.36 -1.34 6.64
C ARG A 121 -1.97 0.13 6.69
N PHE A 122 -1.23 0.56 5.69
CA PHE A 122 -0.75 1.94 5.60
C PHE A 122 -1.41 2.67 4.43
N GLY A 123 -1.92 3.87 4.71
CA GLY A 123 -2.10 4.89 3.69
C GLY A 123 -0.79 5.65 3.49
N ILE A 124 -0.62 6.32 2.35
CA ILE A 124 0.59 7.07 2.06
C ILE A 124 0.30 8.38 1.35
N GLY A 125 0.87 9.47 1.87
CA GLY A 125 0.75 10.82 1.31
C GLY A 125 2.10 11.52 1.23
N LEU A 126 2.76 11.44 0.08
CA LEU A 126 4.06 12.06 -0.19
C LEU A 126 3.94 13.24 -1.18
N SER A 127 2.73 13.76 -1.38
CA SER A 127 2.43 14.79 -2.37
C SER A 127 3.13 16.11 -2.12
N GLU A 128 3.38 16.47 -0.88
CA GLU A 128 4.13 17.67 -0.51
C GLU A 128 5.57 17.64 -0.99
N PHE A 129 6.17 16.45 -1.01
CA PHE A 129 7.54 16.24 -1.44
C PHE A 129 7.68 16.38 -2.96
N VAL A 130 6.66 16.03 -3.72
CA VAL A 130 6.68 16.12 -5.19
C VAL A 130 6.09 17.41 -5.75
N GLY A 131 5.91 18.45 -4.93
CA GLY A 131 5.50 19.76 -5.38
C GLY A 131 4.01 19.90 -5.62
N ALA A 132 3.17 19.33 -4.77
CA ALA A 132 1.73 19.54 -4.79
C ALA A 132 1.35 20.99 -4.51
N ARG A 133 0.11 21.30 -4.72
CA ARG A 133 -0.52 22.64 -4.77
C ARG A 133 -0.14 23.56 -3.61
N GLU A 134 -0.25 24.87 -3.82
CA GLU A 134 0.14 25.92 -2.88
C GLU A 134 -0.49 25.83 -1.49
N ASP A 135 -1.70 25.24 -1.38
CA ASP A 135 -2.44 25.09 -0.12
C ASP A 135 -2.14 23.75 0.60
N ALA A 136 -1.24 22.92 0.07
CA ALA A 136 -0.78 21.70 0.69
C ALA A 136 0.53 21.92 1.44
N GLY A 137 0.74 21.11 2.47
CA GLY A 137 1.99 21.06 3.21
C GLY A 137 1.78 20.70 4.66
N LEU A 138 2.74 19.94 5.16
CA LEU A 138 2.77 19.50 6.55
C LEU A 138 4.02 20.02 7.23
N GLU A 139 3.83 20.51 8.45
CA GLU A 139 4.90 20.85 9.38
C GLU A 139 4.88 19.88 10.54
N LEU A 140 6.07 19.48 10.99
CA LEU A 140 6.26 18.66 12.17
C LEU A 140 7.06 19.47 13.21
N LYS A 141 6.42 19.83 14.33
CA LYS A 141 7.05 20.55 15.42
C LYS A 141 6.74 19.84 16.75
N ASN A 142 7.76 19.51 17.53
CA ASN A 142 7.61 18.84 18.84
C ASN A 142 6.72 17.58 18.76
N ASN A 143 6.93 16.74 17.77
CA ASN A 143 6.13 15.52 17.45
C ASN A 143 4.63 15.79 17.20
N LYS A 144 4.25 17.00 16.84
CA LYS A 144 2.90 17.36 16.41
C LYS A 144 2.93 17.75 14.95
N ALA A 145 2.11 17.07 14.16
CA ALA A 145 1.91 17.41 12.76
C ALA A 145 0.76 18.42 12.62
N SER A 146 0.94 19.39 11.72
CA SER A 146 -0.11 20.35 11.36
C SER A 146 -0.03 20.69 9.88
N GLY A 147 -1.18 20.97 9.26
CA GLY A 147 -1.28 21.30 7.84
C GLY A 147 -2.22 20.36 7.10
N ARG A 148 -2.04 20.27 5.79
CA ARG A 148 -2.90 19.50 4.88
C ARG A 148 -2.07 18.65 3.94
N ALA A 149 -2.33 17.35 3.89
CA ALA A 149 -1.84 16.44 2.86
C ALA A 149 -2.91 16.25 1.77
N LEU A 150 -2.52 16.24 0.51
CA LEU A 150 -3.39 16.00 -0.64
C LEU A 150 -3.04 14.66 -1.30
N PHE A 151 -4.02 14.04 -1.93
CA PHE A 151 -3.84 12.80 -2.69
C PHE A 151 -3.22 11.65 -1.87
N VAL A 152 -3.68 11.52 -0.61
CA VAL A 152 -3.26 10.44 0.26
C VAL A 152 -3.91 9.15 -0.22
N MET A 153 -3.09 8.21 -0.71
CA MET A 153 -3.57 6.91 -1.17
C MET A 153 -3.98 6.04 0.02
N ASP A 154 -5.07 5.32 -0.14
CA ASP A 154 -5.58 4.29 0.78
C ASP A 154 -5.89 4.79 2.21
N ALA A 155 -6.05 6.10 2.42
CA ALA A 155 -6.26 6.69 3.75
C ALA A 155 -7.48 6.10 4.49
N ASP A 156 -8.59 5.88 3.78
CA ASP A 156 -9.86 5.42 4.37
C ASP A 156 -9.82 4.03 4.99
N ASN A 157 -8.98 3.16 4.43
CA ASN A 157 -8.90 1.75 4.80
C ASN A 157 -7.58 1.40 5.50
N SER A 158 -6.83 2.41 5.93
CA SER A 158 -5.57 2.24 6.63
C SER A 158 -5.71 2.35 8.14
N ASP A 159 -4.80 1.71 8.87
CA ASP A 159 -4.65 1.84 10.30
C ASP A 159 -3.69 2.99 10.64
N LYS A 160 -2.69 3.21 9.81
CA LYS A 160 -1.70 4.28 9.90
C LYS A 160 -1.50 4.95 8.55
N ILE A 161 -1.13 6.22 8.56
CA ILE A 161 -0.84 6.98 7.34
C ILE A 161 0.60 7.49 7.42
N ILE A 162 1.42 7.14 6.43
CA ILE A 162 2.76 7.70 6.26
C ILE A 162 2.65 9.00 5.47
N LEU A 163 3.22 10.04 6.00
CA LEU A 163 3.19 11.39 5.45
C LEU A 163 4.60 11.97 5.36
N SER A 164 4.79 12.95 4.47
CA SER A 164 6.04 13.71 4.38
C SER A 164 5.81 15.18 4.71
N THR A 165 6.82 15.80 5.32
CA THR A 165 6.90 17.26 5.42
C THR A 165 7.58 17.83 4.19
N LYS A 166 7.45 19.13 3.94
CA LYS A 166 8.18 19.86 2.88
C LYS A 166 9.72 19.72 3.02
N ALA A 167 10.20 19.49 4.22
CA ALA A 167 11.62 19.25 4.50
C ALA A 167 12.07 17.80 4.24
N GLY A 168 11.19 16.92 3.75
CA GLY A 168 11.50 15.52 3.44
C GLY A 168 11.51 14.58 4.66
N VAL A 169 11.04 15.04 5.82
CA VAL A 169 10.90 14.17 6.99
C VAL A 169 9.66 13.30 6.81
N LEU A 170 9.83 11.97 6.89
CA LEU A 170 8.74 11.01 6.91
C LEU A 170 8.29 10.76 8.36
N PHE A 171 7.01 10.69 8.56
CA PHE A 171 6.39 10.31 9.83
C PHE A 171 5.10 9.57 9.56
N PHE A 172 4.59 8.86 10.56
CA PHE A 172 3.27 8.25 10.46
C PHE A 172 2.36 8.72 11.59
N ILE A 173 1.07 8.72 11.30
CA ILE A 173 0.00 9.03 12.25
C ILE A 173 -0.99 7.87 12.27
N ASP A 174 -1.73 7.75 13.35
CA ASP A 174 -2.86 6.82 13.44
C ASP A 174 -4.03 7.39 12.60
N SER A 175 -4.63 6.56 11.75
CA SER A 175 -5.75 7.00 10.91
C SER A 175 -7.01 7.36 11.72
N LYS A 176 -7.09 6.90 12.96
CA LYS A 176 -8.17 7.17 13.91
C LYS A 176 -7.85 8.29 14.91
N ASP A 177 -6.74 9.05 14.70
CA ASP A 177 -6.45 10.20 15.56
C ASP A 177 -7.60 11.20 15.50
N LYS A 178 -8.07 11.62 16.68
CA LYS A 178 -9.22 12.55 16.84
C LYS A 178 -9.01 13.92 16.21
N ASN A 179 -7.77 14.30 15.93
CA ASN A 179 -7.41 15.57 15.32
C ASN A 179 -7.20 15.45 13.80
N LEU A 180 -7.32 14.24 13.25
CA LEU A 180 -7.22 13.98 11.82
C LEU A 180 -8.61 14.05 11.19
N THR A 181 -8.70 14.76 10.06
CA THR A 181 -9.89 14.75 9.20
C THR A 181 -9.48 14.21 7.84
N ILE A 182 -10.15 13.15 7.39
CA ILE A 182 -9.97 12.57 6.07
C ILE A 182 -11.16 12.97 5.20
N ASN A 183 -10.88 13.67 4.10
CA ASN A 183 -11.88 14.05 3.11
C ASN A 183 -11.68 13.24 1.84
N LYS A 184 -12.70 12.50 1.42
CA LYS A 184 -12.67 11.77 0.15
C LYS A 184 -12.72 12.75 -1.01
N LEU A 185 -11.94 12.44 -2.04
CA LEU A 185 -12.08 13.07 -3.34
C LEU A 185 -13.27 12.43 -4.04
N SER A 186 -14.21 13.23 -4.46
CA SER A 186 -15.39 12.83 -5.26
C SER A 186 -15.06 12.88 -6.74
#